data_596b0931b7c497e81963c4cb733fd924
#
_entry.id   596b0931b7c497e81963c4cb733fd924
#
_cell.length_a   1.000
_cell.length_b   1.000
_cell.length_c   1.000
_cell.angle_alpha   90.00
_cell.angle_beta   90.00
_cell.angle_gamma   90.00
#
_symmetry.space_group_name_H-M   'P 1'
#
loop_
_entity.id
_entity.type
_entity.pdbx_description
1 polymer ?
#
loop_
_entity_poly.entity_id
_entity_poly.type
_entity_poly.pdbx_seq_one_letter_code
_entity_poly.pdbx_strand_id
1 'polypeptide(L)' 'MRLDKYLKVSRLIKRRTVANEACDAGKVTVNGKAARASYDVKKGDIIEITLGARNVKVRVTEVKEVVRKEDADTMYEAVV' A
#
# COMPACT_ATOMS: atom_id res chain seq x y z
N MET A 1 -3.16 -9.88 4.59
CA MET A 1 -2.79 -9.67 3.16
C MET A 1 -1.38 -9.10 3.08
N ARG A 2 -0.55 -9.61 2.19
CA ARG A 2 0.80 -9.08 1.98
C ARG A 2 0.73 -7.63 1.50
N LEU A 3 1.69 -6.83 1.94
CA LEU A 3 1.76 -5.41 1.59
C LEU A 3 1.86 -5.20 0.07
N ASP A 4 2.71 -5.96 -0.62
CA ASP A 4 2.85 -5.83 -2.07
C ASP A 4 1.53 -6.13 -2.79
N LYS A 5 0.79 -7.13 -2.35
CA LYS A 5 -0.52 -7.44 -2.91
C LYS A 5 -1.54 -6.33 -2.61
N TYR A 6 -1.54 -5.81 -1.39
CA TYR A 6 -2.43 -4.72 -1.01
C TYR A 6 -2.20 -3.48 -1.88
N LEU A 7 -0.95 -3.11 -2.10
CA LEU A 7 -0.60 -1.96 -2.94
C LEU A 7 -1.10 -2.12 -4.37
N LYS A 8 -1.07 -3.35 -4.88
CA LYS A 8 -1.56 -3.64 -6.24
C LYS A 8 -3.09 -3.65 -6.31
N VAL A 9 -3.78 -4.34 -5.41
CA VAL A 9 -5.25 -4.45 -5.47
C VAL A 9 -5.92 -3.13 -5.14
N SER A 10 -5.32 -2.30 -4.29
CA SER A 10 -5.82 -0.95 -3.99
C SER A 10 -5.51 0.05 -5.10
N ARG A 11 -4.71 -0.36 -6.09
CA ARG A 11 -4.27 0.44 -7.23
C ARG A 11 -3.40 1.63 -6.86
N LEU A 12 -2.82 1.62 -5.66
CA LEU A 12 -1.79 2.59 -5.28
C LEU A 12 -0.54 2.41 -6.13
N ILE A 13 -0.22 1.16 -6.48
CA ILE A 13 0.85 0.81 -7.42
C ILE A 13 0.26 -0.15 -8.45
N LYS A 14 0.48 0.12 -9.73
CA LYS A 14 -0.14 -0.65 -10.82
C LYS A 14 0.32 -2.09 -10.91
N ARG A 15 1.60 -2.36 -10.60
CA ARG A 15 2.21 -3.68 -10.76
C ARG A 15 2.72 -4.19 -9.43
N ARG A 16 2.42 -5.47 -9.13
CA ARG A 16 2.86 -6.08 -7.88
C ARG A 16 4.40 -6.18 -7.80
N THR A 17 5.07 -6.41 -8.93
CA THR A 17 6.53 -6.45 -8.97
C THR A 17 7.13 -5.11 -8.55
N VAL A 18 6.54 -4.00 -9.04
CA VAL A 18 6.97 -2.65 -8.66
C VAL A 18 6.72 -2.42 -7.16
N ALA A 19 5.58 -2.87 -6.65
CA ALA A 19 5.26 -2.76 -5.23
C ALA A 19 6.27 -3.54 -4.38
N ASN A 20 6.61 -4.75 -4.81
CA ASN A 20 7.60 -5.58 -4.11
C ASN A 20 8.97 -4.88 -4.07
N GLU A 21 9.43 -4.38 -5.21
CA GLU A 21 10.70 -3.66 -5.30
C GLU A 21 10.72 -2.40 -4.43
N ALA A 22 9.63 -1.65 -4.42
CA ALA A 22 9.53 -0.44 -3.60
C ALA A 22 9.63 -0.77 -2.10
N CYS A 23 8.97 -1.83 -1.67
CA CYS A 23 9.05 -2.28 -0.29
C CYS A 23 10.49 -2.68 0.07
N ASP A 24 11.13 -3.49 -0.78
CA ASP A 24 12.48 -3.98 -0.53
C ASP A 24 13.52 -2.86 -0.59
N ALA A 25 13.23 -1.79 -1.33
CA ALA A 25 14.09 -0.61 -1.40
C ALA A 25 13.89 0.36 -0.22
N GLY A 26 12.99 0.04 0.71
CA GLY A 26 12.72 0.89 1.86
C GLY A 26 11.88 2.12 1.53
N LYS A 27 11.20 2.13 0.38
CA LYS A 27 10.38 3.26 -0.06
C LYS A 27 8.95 3.23 0.49
N VAL A 28 8.57 2.13 1.14
CA VAL A 28 7.24 1.96 1.72
C VAL A 28 7.40 1.77 3.22
N THR A 29 6.71 2.62 3.99
CA THR A 29 6.68 2.50 5.44
C THR A 29 5.26 2.19 5.89
N VAL A 30 5.14 1.47 7.00
CA VAL A 30 3.87 1.22 7.65
C VAL A 30 4.00 1.66 9.10
N ASN A 31 3.12 2.56 9.50
CA ASN A 31 3.13 3.15 10.84
C ASN A 31 4.50 3.76 11.20
N GLY A 32 5.15 4.38 10.20
CA GLY A 32 6.42 5.06 10.36
C GLY A 32 7.67 4.20 10.26
N LYS A 33 7.51 2.89 10.00
CA LYS A 33 8.66 1.97 9.90
C LYS A 33 8.69 1.32 8.52
N ALA A 34 9.91 1.17 7.96
CA ALA A 34 10.06 0.46 6.70
C ALA A 34 9.50 -0.95 6.83
N ALA A 35 8.69 -1.35 5.85
CA ALA A 35 8.04 -2.65 5.86
C ALA A 35 8.44 -3.44 4.62
N ARG A 36 8.56 -4.75 4.80
CA ARG A 36 8.86 -5.67 3.69
C ARG A 36 7.60 -5.94 2.88
N ALA A 37 7.79 -6.41 1.65
CA ALA A 37 6.68 -6.78 0.78
C ALA A 37 5.76 -7.84 1.41
N SER A 38 6.29 -8.69 2.27
CA SER A 38 5.54 -9.74 2.96
C SER A 38 4.81 -9.28 4.22
N TYR A 39 4.95 -8.01 4.59
CA TYR A 39 4.26 -7.47 5.77
C TYR A 39 2.75 -7.71 5.66
N ASP A 40 2.13 -8.14 6.75
CA ASP A 40 0.69 -8.42 6.81
C ASP A 40 -0.09 -7.14 7.12
N VAL A 41 -0.70 -6.56 6.09
CA VAL A 41 -1.45 -5.30 6.19
C VAL A 41 -2.73 -5.51 6.98
N LYS A 42 -3.02 -4.57 7.87
CA LYS A 42 -4.22 -4.60 8.71
C LYS A 42 -4.98 -3.29 8.59
N LYS A 43 -6.27 -3.38 8.79
CA LYS A 43 -7.14 -2.19 8.84
C LYS A 43 -6.64 -1.22 9.89
N GLY A 44 -6.52 0.04 9.53
CA GLY A 44 -5.99 1.09 10.40
C GLY A 44 -4.51 1.39 10.22
N ASP A 45 -3.78 0.56 9.48
CA ASP A 45 -2.36 0.82 9.20
C ASP A 45 -2.20 2.10 8.38
N ILE A 46 -1.16 2.87 8.68
CA ILE A 46 -0.80 4.07 7.92
C ILE A 46 0.37 3.71 7.01
N ILE A 47 0.11 3.71 5.71
CA ILE A 47 1.10 3.38 4.69
C ILE A 47 1.59 4.64 4.02
N GLU A 48 2.90 4.82 3.96
CA GLU A 48 3.54 5.93 3.25
C GLU A 48 4.43 5.38 2.15
N ILE A 49 4.25 5.88 0.93
CA ILE A 49 4.98 5.43 -0.25
C ILE A 49 5.73 6.61 -0.84
N THR A 50 7.04 6.46 -1.02
CA THR A 50 7.88 7.46 -1.67
C THR A 50 8.16 7.00 -3.10
N LEU A 51 7.61 7.71 -4.08
CA LEU A 51 7.77 7.41 -5.51
C LEU A 51 8.45 8.61 -6.18
N GLY A 52 9.78 8.57 -6.25
CA GLY A 52 10.55 9.69 -6.79
C GLY A 52 10.30 10.96 -5.97
N ALA A 53 9.77 12.01 -6.63
CA ALA A 53 9.44 13.27 -5.98
C ALA A 53 8.07 13.26 -5.30
N ARG A 54 7.31 12.17 -5.44
CA ARG A 54 5.96 12.06 -4.88
C ARG A 54 6.00 11.27 -3.59
N ASN A 55 5.20 11.73 -2.64
CA ASN A 55 5.01 11.04 -1.37
C ASN A 55 3.52 10.86 -1.14
N VAL A 56 3.07 9.61 -1.02
CA VAL A 56 1.66 9.27 -0.85
C VAL A 56 1.50 8.64 0.53
N LYS A 57 0.60 9.19 1.33
CA LYS A 57 0.30 8.66 2.67
C LYS A 57 -1.18 8.35 2.78
N VAL A 58 -1.50 7.11 3.14
CA VAL A 58 -2.88 6.63 3.21
C VAL A 58 -3.10 5.82 4.48
N ARG A 59 -4.36 5.79 4.91
CA ARG A 59 -4.81 4.89 5.98
C ARG A 59 -5.59 3.73 5.36
N VAL A 60 -5.28 2.52 5.79
CA VAL A 60 -5.99 1.32 5.32
C VAL A 60 -7.39 1.29 5.96
N THR A 61 -8.42 1.34 5.11
CA THR A 61 -9.82 1.28 5.57
C THR A 61 -10.44 -0.09 5.38
N GLU A 62 -9.94 -0.85 4.39
CA GLU A 62 -10.41 -2.20 4.12
C GLU A 62 -9.27 -3.08 3.64
N VAL A 63 -9.35 -4.37 3.95
CA VAL A 63 -8.42 -5.37 3.42
C VAL A 63 -9.24 -6.45 2.74
N LYS A 64 -9.22 -6.46 1.39
CA LYS A 64 -9.99 -7.41 0.57
C LYS A 64 -9.07 -8.11 -0.43
N GLU A 65 -9.22 -9.42 -0.56
CA GLU A 65 -8.40 -10.22 -1.48
C GLU A 65 -8.69 -9.92 -2.95
N VAL A 66 -9.95 -9.61 -3.28
CA VAL A 66 -10.40 -9.31 -4.64
C VAL A 66 -11.20 -8.02 -4.59
N VAL A 67 -10.80 -7.04 -5.41
CA VAL A 67 -11.43 -5.73 -5.45
C VAL A 67 -11.69 -5.35 -6.89
N ARG A 68 -12.91 -4.91 -7.19
CA ARG A 68 -13.25 -4.37 -8.50
C ARG A 68 -12.56 -3.03 -8.70
N LYS A 69 -12.35 -2.66 -9.97
CA LYS A 69 -11.71 -1.41 -10.32
C LYS A 69 -12.39 -0.20 -9.66
N GLU A 70 -13.71 -0.18 -9.69
CA GLU A 70 -14.50 0.92 -9.13
C GLU A 70 -14.48 0.96 -7.60
N ASP A 71 -14.10 -0.12 -6.95
CA ASP A 71 -14.08 -0.23 -5.49
C ASP A 71 -12.66 -0.13 -4.89
N ALA A 72 -11.63 -0.01 -5.73
CA ALA A 72 -10.25 -0.03 -5.26
C ALA A 72 -9.95 1.11 -4.28
N ASP A 73 -10.53 2.28 -4.49
CA ASP A 73 -10.33 3.46 -3.65
C ASP A 73 -11.03 3.34 -2.29
N THR A 74 -11.93 2.37 -2.11
CA THR A 74 -12.57 2.13 -0.80
C THR A 74 -11.65 1.43 0.18
N MET A 75 -10.49 0.91 -0.29
CA MET A 75 -9.54 0.19 0.55
C MET A 75 -8.67 1.12 1.39
N TYR A 76 -8.63 2.41 1.05
CA TYR A 76 -7.80 3.37 1.76
C TYR A 76 -8.42 4.77 1.71
N GLU A 77 -7.94 5.63 2.60
CA GLU A 77 -8.25 7.06 2.57
C GLU A 77 -6.95 7.85 2.65
N ALA A 78 -6.91 9.00 1.98
CA ALA A 78 -5.73 9.85 2.01
C ALA A 78 -5.55 10.45 3.41
N VAL A 79 -4.30 10.51 3.87
CA VAL A 79 -3.93 11.16 5.13
C VAL A 79 -3.26 12.48 4.79
N VAL A 80 -3.84 13.56 5.28
CA VAL A 80 -3.34 14.91 5.03
C VAL A 80 -2.44 15.35 6.17
#